data_288995de3390671188bd5749aa4f7555
#
_entry.id   288995de3390671188bd5749aa4f7555
#
_cell.length_a   1.000
_cell.length_b   1.000
_cell.length_c   1.000
_cell.angle_alpha   90.00
_cell.angle_beta   90.00
_cell.angle_gamma   90.00
#
_symmetry.space_group_name_H-M   'P 1'
#
loop_
_entity.id
_entity.type
_entity.pdbx_description
1 polymer ?
#
loop_
_entity_poly.entity_id
_entity_poly.type
_entity_poly.pdbx_seq_one_letter_code
_entity_poly.pdbx_strand_id
1 'polypeptide(L)'
;MVEISRLFWKKVVTSDAFVLGEIHSGVLDLDTWKLTSFYVALNDQASKRLGFESPFLGKVMVCLPVSVVKSIKDTIVLNKTFGELQELKECKP
;
A
#
# COMPACT_ATOMS: atom_id res chain seq x y z
N MET A 1 -19.65 -0.99 5.68
CA MET A 1 -18.65 -0.07 6.25
C MET A 1 -17.51 -0.84 6.89
N VAL A 2 -16.31 -0.30 6.83
CA VAL A 2 -15.12 -0.94 7.40
C VAL A 2 -14.51 0.03 8.42
N GLU A 3 -14.22 -0.47 9.61
CA GLU A 3 -13.47 0.31 10.59
C GLU A 3 -12.02 0.45 10.11
N ILE A 4 -11.47 1.66 10.19
CA ILE A 4 -10.11 1.94 9.73
C ILE A 4 -9.08 1.04 10.42
N SER A 5 -9.27 0.79 11.72
CA SER A 5 -8.35 -0.06 12.48
C SER A 5 -8.25 -1.49 11.94
N ARG A 6 -9.28 -1.96 11.25
CA ARG A 6 -9.28 -3.31 10.67
C ARG A 6 -8.46 -3.39 9.39
N LEU A 7 -8.10 -2.25 8.81
CA LEU A 7 -7.28 -2.21 7.60
C LEU A 7 -5.79 -2.35 7.91
N PHE A 8 -5.39 -1.99 9.13
CA PHE A 8 -3.97 -2.02 9.50
C PHE A 8 -3.47 -3.46 9.48
N TRP A 9 -2.27 -3.61 8.94
CA TRP A 9 -1.56 -4.89 8.82
C TRP A 9 -2.18 -5.88 7.83
N LYS A 10 -3.27 -5.51 7.13
CA LYS A 10 -3.79 -6.34 6.06
C LYS A 10 -2.80 -6.40 4.92
N LYS A 11 -2.67 -7.56 4.31
CA LYS A 11 -1.80 -7.73 3.15
C LYS A 11 -2.38 -6.99 1.95
N VAL A 12 -1.51 -6.41 1.16
CA VAL A 12 -1.86 -5.71 -0.08
C VAL A 12 -1.34 -6.52 -1.24
N VAL A 13 -2.23 -6.90 -2.14
CA VAL A 13 -1.92 -7.80 -3.26
C VAL A 13 -2.33 -7.12 -4.57
N THR A 14 -1.46 -7.19 -5.57
CA THR A 14 -1.75 -6.64 -6.90
C THR A 14 -2.79 -7.50 -7.62
N SER A 15 -3.31 -6.99 -8.74
CA SER A 15 -4.30 -7.74 -9.52
C SER A 15 -3.76 -9.05 -10.08
N ASP A 16 -2.44 -9.15 -10.26
CA ASP A 16 -1.76 -10.38 -10.70
C ASP A 16 -1.20 -11.20 -9.53
N ALA A 17 -1.75 -10.99 -8.33
CA ALA A 17 -1.49 -11.78 -7.12
C ALA A 17 -0.08 -11.65 -6.55
N PHE A 18 0.60 -10.53 -6.80
CA PHE A 18 1.89 -10.26 -6.18
C PHE A 18 1.67 -9.55 -4.84
N VAL A 19 2.26 -10.07 -3.77
CA VAL A 19 2.13 -9.47 -2.44
C VAL A 19 3.10 -8.29 -2.32
N LEU A 20 2.56 -7.08 -2.17
CA LEU A 20 3.38 -5.88 -2.00
C LEU A 20 3.88 -5.71 -0.58
N GLY A 21 3.02 -5.96 0.39
CA GLY A 21 3.34 -5.72 1.78
C GLY A 21 2.07 -5.61 2.61
N GLU A 22 2.08 -4.73 3.59
CA GLU A 22 0.97 -4.57 4.54
C GLU A 22 0.60 -3.11 4.70
N ILE A 23 -0.67 -2.86 4.97
CA ILE A 23 -1.13 -1.49 5.29
C ILE A 23 -0.52 -1.08 6.63
N HIS A 24 0.15 0.06 6.62
CA HIS A 24 0.71 0.65 7.83
C HIS A 24 -0.22 1.71 8.42
N SER A 25 -0.73 2.60 7.55
CA SER A 25 -1.62 3.67 7.98
C SER A 25 -2.34 4.26 6.77
N GLY A 26 -3.23 5.21 7.03
CA GLY A 26 -3.95 5.89 5.98
C GLY A 26 -3.77 7.40 6.07
N VAL A 27 -4.04 8.09 4.99
CA VAL A 27 -3.98 9.54 4.89
C VAL A 27 -5.40 10.07 4.75
N LEU A 28 -5.79 10.91 5.69
CA LEU A 28 -7.10 11.53 5.73
C LEU A 28 -7.02 12.99 5.31
N ASP A 29 -7.83 13.37 4.34
CA ASP A 29 -7.97 14.77 3.96
C ASP A 29 -8.94 15.42 4.95
N LEU A 30 -8.46 16.38 5.73
CA LEU A 30 -9.26 17.01 6.78
C LEU A 30 -10.33 17.95 6.23
N ASP A 31 -10.17 18.45 5.01
CA ASP A 31 -11.18 19.32 4.39
C ASP A 31 -12.41 18.52 3.97
N THR A 32 -12.21 17.33 3.43
CA THR A 32 -13.30 16.48 2.95
C THR A 32 -13.64 15.34 3.89
N TRP A 33 -12.79 15.08 4.88
CA TRP A 33 -12.89 13.94 5.79
C TRP A 33 -12.89 12.60 5.07
N LYS A 34 -12.18 12.55 3.94
CA LYS A 34 -12.08 11.32 3.14
C LYS A 34 -10.69 10.74 3.21
N LEU A 35 -10.63 9.41 3.23
CA LEU A 35 -9.38 8.69 3.11
C LEU A 35 -8.90 8.81 1.66
N THR A 36 -7.71 9.34 1.45
CA THR A 36 -7.18 9.60 0.11
C THR A 36 -6.16 8.57 -0.34
N SER A 37 -5.37 8.05 0.58
CA SER A 37 -4.34 7.07 0.25
C SER A 37 -3.98 6.24 1.46
N PHE A 38 -3.23 5.16 1.21
CA PHE A 38 -2.68 4.31 2.26
C PHE A 38 -1.17 4.37 2.21
N TYR A 39 -0.55 4.32 3.38
CA TYR A 39 0.87 4.01 3.50
C TYR A 39 1.00 2.50 3.56
N VAL A 40 1.77 1.95 2.63
CA VAL A 40 2.02 0.52 2.55
C VAL A 40 3.47 0.25 2.90
N ALA A 41 3.69 -0.61 3.88
CA ALA A 41 5.03 -1.08 4.21
C ALA A 41 5.37 -2.22 3.25
N LEU A 42 6.27 -1.96 2.31
CA LEU A 42 6.65 -2.96 1.31
C LEU A 42 7.43 -4.10 1.94
N ASN A 43 7.18 -5.32 1.47
CA ASN A 43 8.03 -6.44 1.85
C ASN A 43 9.37 -6.35 1.10
N ASP A 44 10.35 -7.15 1.49
CA ASP A 44 11.70 -7.06 0.93
C ASP A 44 11.72 -7.36 -0.57
N GLN A 45 10.93 -8.32 -1.01
CA GLN A 45 10.87 -8.68 -2.42
C GLN A 45 10.32 -7.55 -3.27
N ALA A 46 9.25 -6.92 -2.82
CA ALA A 46 8.64 -5.79 -3.53
C ALA A 46 9.59 -4.60 -3.56
N SER A 47 10.25 -4.29 -2.44
CA SER A 47 11.24 -3.22 -2.39
C SER A 47 12.34 -3.41 -3.41
N LYS A 48 12.89 -4.60 -3.48
CA LYS A 48 13.97 -4.90 -4.43
C LYS A 48 13.52 -4.78 -5.87
N ARG A 49 12.36 -5.32 -6.19
CA ARG A 49 11.82 -5.29 -7.56
C ARG A 49 11.45 -3.89 -8.02
N LEU A 50 11.03 -3.03 -7.09
CA LEU A 50 10.71 -1.65 -7.39
C LEU A 50 11.93 -0.73 -7.40
N GLY A 51 13.11 -1.27 -7.08
CA GLY A 51 14.35 -0.52 -7.14
C GLY A 51 14.64 0.33 -5.92
N PHE A 52 13.95 0.10 -4.81
CA PHE A 52 14.25 0.81 -3.58
C PHE A 52 15.40 0.16 -2.85
N GLU A 53 16.24 0.97 -2.22
CA GLU A 53 17.28 0.46 -1.34
C GLU A 53 16.63 -0.06 -0.06
N SER A 54 17.07 -1.25 0.37
CA SER A 54 16.60 -1.79 1.63
C SER A 54 17.13 -0.95 2.78
N PRO A 55 16.28 -0.38 3.64
CA PRO A 55 16.76 0.36 4.80
C PRO A 55 17.45 -0.61 5.77
N PHE A 56 18.44 -0.12 6.49
CA PHE A 56 19.13 -0.91 7.49
C PHE A 56 18.16 -1.41 8.56
N LEU A 57 17.23 -0.56 8.95
CA LEU A 57 16.17 -0.88 9.90
C LEU A 57 14.84 -0.41 9.32
N GLY A 58 13.81 -1.20 9.50
CA GLY A 58 12.46 -0.85 9.06
C GLY A 58 12.16 -1.26 7.63
N LYS A 59 11.11 -0.70 7.08
CA LYS A 59 10.62 -1.03 5.75
C LYS A 59 10.43 0.22 4.92
N VAL A 60 10.50 0.06 3.60
CA VAL A 60 10.19 1.14 2.68
C VAL A 60 8.68 1.36 2.67
N MET A 61 8.27 2.60 2.84
CA MET A 61 6.86 2.98 2.78
C MET A 61 6.55 3.63 1.45
N VAL A 62 5.45 3.24 0.85
CA VAL A 62 4.92 3.90 -0.36
C VAL A 62 3.49 4.31 -0.11
N CYS A 63 3.03 5.31 -0.86
CA CYS A 63 1.65 5.78 -0.81
C CYS A 63 0.88 5.19 -1.97
N LEU A 64 -0.26 4.57 -1.68
CA LEU A 64 -1.18 4.09 -2.71
C LEU A 64 -2.48 4.88 -2.62
N PRO A 65 -2.91 5.54 -3.71
CA PRO A 65 -4.22 6.20 -3.72
C PRO A 65 -5.33 5.18 -3.51
N VAL A 66 -6.40 5.57 -2.83
CA VAL A 66 -7.52 4.65 -2.63
C VAL A 66 -8.18 4.24 -3.95
N SER A 67 -7.98 5.03 -5.01
CA SER A 67 -8.53 4.72 -6.34
C SER A 67 -7.98 3.44 -6.95
N VAL A 68 -6.81 2.96 -6.50
CA VAL A 68 -6.25 1.70 -7.00
C VAL A 68 -6.71 0.48 -6.22
N VAL A 69 -7.54 0.67 -5.21
CA VAL A 69 -8.07 -0.45 -4.43
C VAL A 69 -9.30 -1.00 -5.12
N LYS A 70 -9.29 -2.30 -5.42
CA LYS A 70 -10.41 -3.00 -6.05
C LYS A 70 -11.36 -3.57 -5.00
N SER A 71 -10.83 -4.22 -4.00
CA SER A 71 -11.64 -4.82 -2.95
C SER A 71 -10.87 -4.91 -1.63
N ILE A 72 -11.62 -4.87 -0.54
CA ILE A 72 -11.10 -5.01 0.81
C ILE A 72 -11.87 -6.13 1.50
N LYS A 73 -11.16 -7.22 1.78
CA LYS A 73 -11.67 -8.35 2.56
C LYS A 73 -10.60 -8.71 3.57
N ASP A 74 -10.25 -9.98 3.68
CA ASP A 74 -9.10 -10.38 4.50
C ASP A 74 -7.80 -9.82 3.93
N THR A 75 -7.77 -9.63 2.61
CA THR A 75 -6.65 -9.06 1.89
C THR A 75 -7.16 -7.88 1.07
N ILE A 76 -6.32 -6.86 0.93
CA ILE A 76 -6.64 -5.71 0.07
C ILE A 76 -6.13 -6.03 -1.33
N VAL A 77 -7.03 -6.07 -2.31
CA VAL A 77 -6.69 -6.38 -3.69
C VAL A 77 -6.74 -5.10 -4.50
N LEU A 78 -5.68 -4.86 -5.26
CA LEU A 78 -5.56 -3.68 -6.11
C LEU A 78 -6.09 -3.95 -7.52
N ASN A 79 -6.43 -2.89 -8.24
CA ASN A 79 -6.86 -2.99 -9.64
C ASN A 79 -5.69 -2.82 -10.62
N LYS A 80 -4.45 -2.79 -10.10
CA LYS A 80 -3.24 -2.66 -10.89
C LYS A 80 -2.37 -3.89 -10.77
N THR A 81 -1.66 -4.23 -11.84
CA THR A 81 -0.64 -5.29 -11.80
C THR A 81 0.62 -4.73 -11.16
N PHE A 82 1.53 -5.62 -10.78
CA PHE A 82 2.84 -5.20 -10.25
C PHE A 82 3.59 -4.34 -11.28
N GLY A 83 3.54 -4.72 -12.56
CA GLY A 83 4.19 -3.96 -13.62
C GLY A 83 3.65 -2.54 -13.75
N GLU A 84 2.37 -2.34 -13.49
CA GLU A 84 1.75 -1.01 -13.55
C GLU A 84 2.12 -0.13 -12.36
N LEU A 85 2.71 -0.69 -11.32
CA LEU A 85 3.09 0.02 -10.10
C LEU A 85 4.56 0.42 -10.06
N GLN A 86 5.29 0.30 -11.18
CA GLN A 86 6.72 0.56 -11.20
C GLN A 86 7.09 2.03 -10.91
N GLU A 87 6.13 2.93 -10.98
CA GLU A 87 6.38 4.35 -10.73
C GLU A 87 6.06 4.77 -9.28
N LEU A 88 5.75 3.83 -8.40
CA LEU A 88 5.53 4.14 -7.00
C LEU A 88 6.78 4.79 -6.41
N LYS A 89 6.55 5.82 -5.60
CA LYS A 89 7.62 6.55 -4.92
C LYS A 89 7.57 6.30 -3.43
N GLU A 90 8.74 6.34 -2.82
CA GLU A 90 8.82 6.27 -1.37
C GLU A 90 8.07 7.46 -0.77
N CYS A 91 7.30 7.18 0.27
CA CYS A 91 6.47 8.16 0.92
C CYS A 91 6.67 8.02 2.42
N LYS A 92 7.08 9.10 3.06
CA LYS A 92 7.31 9.07 4.52
C LYS A 92 6.11 9.65 5.24
N PRO A 93 5.66 8.97 6.29
CA PRO A 93 4.57 9.49 7.11
C PRO A 93 4.93 10.80 7.79
#